data_d62ea1c7edf634eabb518032328b36b7
#
_entry.id   d62ea1c7edf634eabb518032328b36b7
#
_cell.length_a   1.000
_cell.length_b   1.000
_cell.length_c   1.000
_cell.angle_alpha   90.00
_cell.angle_beta   90.00
_cell.angle_gamma   90.00
#
_symmetry.space_group_name_H-M   'P 1'
#
loop_
_entity.id
_entity.type
_entity.pdbx_description
1 polymer ?
#
loop_
_entity_poly.entity_id
_entity_poly.type
_entity_poly.pdbx_seq_one_letter_code
_entity_poly.pdbx_strand_id
1 'polypeptide(L)'
;MPNDEEEQDRLAITHHLFKLLTGGDLYRTPLAQQRPPKRILDIGTGTGIWALEMAEEFPEADIVGTDLSPIQPNFSPPNCTFIIDDAESDWAFTEDEAFDYIHARSMGGGIGDWDQLLKQAYNHLKPGGWIEFQEFEIGVRSDDGTHRKAPLLMDLAKKLDDASKQFGKRMSIASSLSGWLEGVGFTNITEDIYKVGTSLLTLFCWQVTHLQR
;
A
#
# COMPACT_ATOMS: atom_id res chain seq x y z
N MET A 1 1.34 11.40 10.85
CA MET A 1 1.86 12.17 9.70
C MET A 1 1.10 13.47 9.62
N PRO A 2 1.63 14.53 8.99
CA PRO A 2 0.84 15.75 8.72
C PRO A 2 -0.44 15.39 7.96
N ASN A 3 -1.47 16.21 8.09
CA ASN A 3 -2.75 16.05 7.40
C ASN A 3 -3.30 17.39 6.87
N ASP A 4 -2.39 18.36 6.69
CA ASP A 4 -2.67 19.66 6.10
C ASP A 4 -2.85 19.59 4.57
N GLU A 5 -3.18 20.71 3.95
CA GLU A 5 -3.42 20.79 2.50
C GLU A 5 -2.18 20.43 1.70
N GLU A 6 -0.98 20.81 2.14
CA GLU A 6 0.27 20.49 1.45
C GLU A 6 0.52 18.97 1.43
N GLU A 7 0.21 18.28 2.53
CA GLU A 7 0.31 16.82 2.59
C GLU A 7 -0.75 16.14 1.72
N GLN A 8 -1.98 16.66 1.68
CA GLN A 8 -3.02 16.13 0.80
C GLN A 8 -2.66 16.28 -0.67
N ASP A 9 -2.08 17.42 -1.07
CA ASP A 9 -1.55 17.64 -2.41
C ASP A 9 -0.41 16.66 -2.73
N ARG A 10 0.50 16.43 -1.78
CA ARG A 10 1.57 15.44 -1.92
C ARG A 10 1.00 14.03 -2.14
N LEU A 11 -0.03 13.64 -1.39
CA LEU A 11 -0.70 12.35 -1.53
C LEU A 11 -1.38 12.21 -2.90
N ALA A 12 -2.01 13.27 -3.41
CA ALA A 12 -2.61 13.28 -4.74
C ALA A 12 -1.57 13.11 -5.85
N ILE A 13 -0.43 13.80 -5.75
CA ILE A 13 0.70 13.64 -6.69
C ILE A 13 1.25 12.20 -6.61
N THR A 14 1.39 11.67 -5.41
CA THR A 14 1.84 10.29 -5.19
C THR A 14 0.88 9.29 -5.84
N HIS A 15 -0.42 9.45 -5.67
CA HIS A 15 -1.42 8.62 -6.33
C HIS A 15 -1.29 8.66 -7.86
N HIS A 16 -1.14 9.86 -8.44
CA HIS A 16 -0.92 10.01 -9.87
C HIS A 16 0.35 9.30 -10.35
N LEU A 17 1.44 9.40 -9.58
CA LEU A 17 2.68 8.69 -9.86
C LEU A 17 2.48 7.16 -9.89
N PHE A 18 1.77 6.61 -8.91
CA PHE A 18 1.47 5.18 -8.88
C PHE A 18 0.69 4.75 -10.13
N LYS A 19 -0.33 5.49 -10.52
CA LYS A 19 -1.08 5.22 -11.77
C LYS A 19 -0.20 5.27 -13.01
N LEU A 20 0.70 6.24 -13.13
CA LEU A 20 1.63 6.30 -14.27
C LEU A 20 2.53 5.06 -14.33
N LEU A 21 3.02 4.58 -13.19
CA LEU A 21 3.89 3.41 -13.11
C LEU A 21 3.17 2.11 -13.47
N THR A 22 1.90 1.99 -13.12
CA THR A 22 1.07 0.82 -13.46
C THR A 22 0.45 0.90 -14.86
N GLY A 23 0.72 1.97 -15.63
CA GLY A 23 0.14 2.16 -16.97
C GLY A 23 -1.30 2.68 -16.95
N GLY A 24 -1.73 3.27 -15.85
CA GLY A 24 -3.07 3.82 -15.63
C GLY A 24 -3.93 2.98 -14.69
N ASP A 25 -3.50 1.76 -14.38
CA ASP A 25 -4.26 0.83 -13.53
C ASP A 25 -4.16 1.23 -12.04
N LEU A 26 -5.21 0.94 -11.28
CA LEU A 26 -5.25 1.14 -9.82
C LEU A 26 -4.62 -0.01 -9.05
N TYR A 27 -4.55 -1.19 -9.65
CA TYR A 27 -4.08 -2.44 -9.08
C TYR A 27 -3.39 -3.30 -10.13
N ARG A 28 -2.61 -4.30 -9.69
CA ARG A 28 -1.95 -5.31 -10.55
C ARG A 28 -2.57 -6.69 -10.41
N THR A 29 -3.29 -6.92 -9.34
CA THR A 29 -4.03 -8.15 -9.07
C THR A 29 -5.06 -8.44 -10.18
N PRO A 30 -5.24 -9.68 -10.66
CA PRO A 30 -6.14 -10.01 -11.76
C PRO A 30 -7.63 -10.04 -11.34
N LEU A 31 -8.13 -8.98 -10.68
CA LEU A 31 -9.48 -8.89 -10.13
C LEU A 31 -10.58 -9.07 -11.18
N ALA A 32 -10.49 -8.32 -12.27
CA ALA A 32 -11.52 -8.33 -13.32
C ALA A 32 -11.53 -9.62 -14.15
N GLN A 33 -10.40 -10.36 -14.17
CA GLN A 33 -10.24 -11.55 -15.02
C GLN A 33 -10.81 -12.82 -14.38
N GLN A 34 -10.91 -12.88 -13.06
CA GLN A 34 -11.36 -14.05 -12.32
C GLN A 34 -12.82 -13.90 -11.88
N ARG A 35 -13.05 -13.07 -10.89
CA ARG A 35 -14.36 -12.75 -10.33
C ARG A 35 -14.32 -11.32 -9.81
N PRO A 36 -15.18 -10.42 -10.30
CA PRO A 36 -15.22 -9.06 -9.77
C PRO A 36 -15.38 -9.08 -8.25
N PRO A 37 -14.56 -8.32 -7.51
CA PRO A 37 -14.66 -8.25 -6.06
C PRO A 37 -16.01 -7.66 -5.66
N LYS A 38 -16.55 -8.12 -4.53
CA LYS A 38 -17.80 -7.60 -3.94
C LYS A 38 -17.53 -6.75 -2.71
N ARG A 39 -16.38 -6.94 -2.06
CA ARG A 39 -16.00 -6.15 -0.91
C ARG A 39 -14.49 -5.91 -0.91
N ILE A 40 -14.09 -4.65 -0.83
CA ILE A 40 -12.71 -4.18 -0.93
C ILE A 40 -12.36 -3.37 0.30
N LEU A 41 -11.18 -3.60 0.86
CA LEU A 41 -10.60 -2.79 1.93
C LEU A 41 -9.37 -2.04 1.41
N ASP A 42 -9.31 -0.73 1.68
CA ASP A 42 -8.13 0.11 1.47
C ASP A 42 -7.56 0.55 2.82
N ILE A 43 -6.44 -0.04 3.22
CA ILE A 43 -5.78 0.25 4.50
C ILE A 43 -4.86 1.45 4.34
N GLY A 44 -5.00 2.45 5.23
CA GLY A 44 -4.25 3.70 5.12
C GLY A 44 -4.68 4.52 3.91
N THR A 45 -5.99 4.66 3.72
CA THR A 45 -6.61 5.25 2.52
C THR A 45 -6.19 6.71 2.28
N GLY A 46 -5.66 7.42 3.29
CA GLY A 46 -5.23 8.82 3.21
C GLY A 46 -6.39 9.74 2.81
N THR A 47 -6.26 10.42 1.67
CA THR A 47 -7.33 11.27 1.11
C THR A 47 -8.50 10.49 0.53
N GLY A 48 -8.43 9.16 0.47
CA GLY A 48 -9.48 8.31 -0.08
C GLY A 48 -9.52 8.23 -1.62
N ILE A 49 -8.60 8.89 -2.32
CA ILE A 49 -8.64 9.00 -3.78
C ILE A 49 -8.60 7.63 -4.48
N TRP A 50 -7.79 6.68 -3.98
CA TRP A 50 -7.74 5.33 -4.52
C TRP A 50 -9.07 4.59 -4.32
N ALA A 51 -9.63 4.64 -3.12
CA ALA A 51 -10.90 4.00 -2.79
C ALA A 51 -12.07 4.58 -3.60
N LEU A 52 -12.08 5.90 -3.86
CA LEU A 52 -13.08 6.56 -4.70
C LEU A 52 -12.99 6.08 -6.15
N GLU A 53 -11.80 6.01 -6.73
CA GLU A 53 -11.61 5.52 -8.10
C GLU A 53 -11.97 4.03 -8.22
N MET A 54 -11.68 3.21 -7.19
CA MET A 54 -12.11 1.81 -7.14
C MET A 54 -13.64 1.68 -7.05
N ALA A 55 -14.31 2.58 -6.34
CA ALA A 55 -15.77 2.60 -6.27
C ALA A 55 -16.44 2.93 -7.62
N GLU A 56 -15.78 3.75 -8.43
CA GLU A 56 -16.22 4.02 -9.82
C GLU A 56 -15.95 2.82 -10.74
N GLU A 57 -14.79 2.14 -10.58
CA GLU A 57 -14.42 0.98 -11.40
C GLU A 57 -15.27 -0.26 -11.08
N PHE A 58 -15.61 -0.46 -9.81
CA PHE A 58 -16.43 -1.57 -9.32
C PHE A 58 -17.74 -1.09 -8.66
N PRO A 59 -18.73 -0.59 -9.42
CA PRO A 59 -19.94 0.01 -8.85
C PRO A 59 -20.81 -0.96 -8.04
N GLU A 60 -20.61 -2.26 -8.20
CA GLU A 60 -21.30 -3.32 -7.46
C GLU A 60 -20.51 -3.81 -6.22
N ALA A 61 -19.32 -3.26 -5.97
CA ALA A 61 -18.52 -3.60 -4.82
C ALA A 61 -18.74 -2.61 -3.68
N ASP A 62 -18.67 -3.09 -2.44
CA ASP A 62 -18.62 -2.27 -1.23
C ASP A 62 -17.14 -1.95 -0.92
N ILE A 63 -16.78 -0.69 -0.97
CA ILE A 63 -15.42 -0.20 -0.73
C ILE A 63 -15.34 0.41 0.66
N VAL A 64 -14.42 -0.08 1.47
CA VAL A 64 -14.13 0.46 2.79
C VAL A 64 -12.72 1.01 2.81
N GLY A 65 -12.57 2.30 3.08
CA GLY A 65 -11.25 2.92 3.31
C GLY A 65 -11.05 3.19 4.80
N THR A 66 -9.92 2.78 5.37
CA THR A 66 -9.57 3.06 6.76
C THR A 66 -8.33 3.93 6.86
N ASP A 67 -8.31 4.87 7.79
CA ASP A 67 -7.15 5.72 8.10
C ASP A 67 -7.25 6.28 9.52
N LEU A 68 -6.12 6.62 10.11
CA LEU A 68 -6.06 7.34 11.40
C LEU A 68 -6.52 8.81 11.28
N SER A 69 -6.39 9.40 10.08
CA SER A 69 -6.65 10.81 9.82
C SER A 69 -7.99 11.01 9.11
N PRO A 70 -8.89 11.87 9.61
CA PRO A 70 -10.19 12.17 8.98
C PRO A 70 -10.05 13.20 7.85
N ILE A 71 -9.24 12.90 6.83
CA ILE A 71 -8.98 13.82 5.70
C ILE A 71 -9.69 13.43 4.40
N GLN A 72 -10.56 12.43 4.46
CA GLN A 72 -11.36 11.97 3.34
C GLN A 72 -12.48 12.98 3.04
N PRO A 73 -13.00 13.02 1.80
CA PRO A 73 -14.07 13.95 1.44
C PRO A 73 -15.37 13.63 2.18
N ASN A 74 -16.16 14.66 2.47
CA ASN A 74 -17.47 14.53 3.12
C ASN A 74 -18.52 13.84 2.24
N PHE A 75 -18.27 13.75 0.93
CA PHE A 75 -19.15 13.09 -0.04
C PHE A 75 -18.37 12.00 -0.75
N SER A 76 -18.90 10.80 -0.71
CA SER A 76 -18.40 9.62 -1.42
C SER A 76 -19.53 8.95 -2.21
N PRO A 77 -19.23 8.15 -3.24
CA PRO A 77 -20.20 7.29 -3.86
C PRO A 77 -20.92 6.40 -2.84
N PRO A 78 -22.17 5.99 -3.06
CA PRO A 78 -22.95 5.22 -2.09
C PRO A 78 -22.32 3.86 -1.74
N ASN A 79 -21.42 3.36 -2.58
CA ASN A 79 -20.68 2.13 -2.39
C ASN A 79 -19.26 2.35 -1.81
N CYS A 80 -18.93 3.55 -1.32
CA CYS A 80 -17.65 3.84 -0.69
C CYS A 80 -17.85 4.48 0.68
N THR A 81 -17.26 3.87 1.71
CA THR A 81 -17.36 4.33 3.10
C THR A 81 -15.96 4.50 3.69
N PHE A 82 -15.76 5.58 4.45
CA PHE A 82 -14.51 5.83 5.18
C PHE A 82 -14.71 5.67 6.68
N ILE A 83 -13.77 4.98 7.32
CA ILE A 83 -13.78 4.70 8.75
C ILE A 83 -12.45 5.18 9.35
N ILE A 84 -12.53 5.94 10.44
CA ILE A 84 -11.33 6.32 11.20
C ILE A 84 -10.98 5.12 12.08
N ASP A 85 -9.87 4.46 11.76
CA ASP A 85 -9.44 3.26 12.47
C ASP A 85 -7.92 3.11 12.44
N ASP A 86 -7.38 2.40 13.43
CA ASP A 86 -5.97 2.04 13.51
C ASP A 86 -5.77 0.63 12.95
N ALA A 87 -5.05 0.54 11.84
CA ALA A 87 -4.75 -0.73 11.19
C ALA A 87 -3.96 -1.72 12.10
N GLU A 88 -3.29 -1.22 13.14
CA GLU A 88 -2.58 -2.03 14.14
C GLU A 88 -3.51 -2.50 15.29
N SER A 89 -4.73 -1.95 15.43
CA SER A 89 -5.72 -2.42 16.38
C SER A 89 -6.43 -3.68 15.87
N ASP A 90 -7.16 -4.37 16.76
CA ASP A 90 -7.98 -5.52 16.34
C ASP A 90 -9.10 -5.05 15.41
N TRP A 91 -9.20 -5.65 14.24
CA TRP A 91 -10.22 -5.29 13.26
C TRP A 91 -11.59 -5.77 13.70
N ALA A 92 -12.57 -4.88 13.66
CA ALA A 92 -13.93 -5.15 14.11
C ALA A 92 -14.85 -5.79 13.05
N PHE A 93 -14.31 -6.15 11.88
CA PHE A 93 -15.09 -6.80 10.82
C PHE A 93 -15.43 -8.25 11.20
N THR A 94 -16.68 -8.67 10.95
CA THR A 94 -17.15 -10.03 11.17
C THR A 94 -16.78 -10.96 10.01
N GLU A 95 -16.93 -12.28 10.18
CA GLU A 95 -16.68 -13.25 9.10
C GLU A 95 -17.55 -13.00 7.86
N ASP A 96 -18.81 -12.56 8.04
CA ASP A 96 -19.71 -12.21 6.94
C ASP A 96 -19.27 -10.95 6.20
N GLU A 97 -18.41 -10.15 6.82
CA GLU A 97 -17.81 -8.93 6.28
C GLU A 97 -16.42 -9.14 5.67
N ALA A 98 -15.98 -10.37 5.48
CA ALA A 98 -14.69 -10.67 4.89
C ALA A 98 -14.56 -10.10 3.47
N PHE A 99 -13.35 -9.67 3.13
CA PHE A 99 -13.04 -8.98 1.89
C PHE A 99 -12.66 -9.94 0.76
N ASP A 100 -12.98 -9.57 -0.47
CA ASP A 100 -12.48 -10.24 -1.67
C ASP A 100 -11.09 -9.71 -2.06
N TYR A 101 -10.83 -8.44 -1.71
CA TYR A 101 -9.57 -7.76 -2.00
C TYR A 101 -9.20 -6.78 -0.89
N ILE A 102 -7.93 -6.79 -0.50
CA ILE A 102 -7.34 -5.82 0.44
C ILE A 102 -6.21 -5.10 -0.28
N HIS A 103 -6.19 -3.79 -0.18
CA HIS A 103 -5.14 -2.92 -0.72
C HIS A 103 -4.49 -2.12 0.40
N ALA A 104 -3.20 -1.89 0.29
CA ALA A 104 -2.47 -0.97 1.14
C ALA A 104 -1.33 -0.31 0.36
N ARG A 105 -1.12 0.98 0.57
CA ARG A 105 -0.11 1.73 -0.17
C ARG A 105 0.66 2.69 0.71
N SER A 106 2.00 2.71 0.53
CA SER A 106 2.90 3.62 1.25
C SER A 106 2.78 3.51 2.77
N MET A 107 2.61 2.29 3.28
CA MET A 107 2.49 1.99 4.71
C MET A 107 3.85 1.91 5.41
N GLY A 108 4.94 1.85 4.66
CA GLY A 108 6.30 1.89 5.20
C GLY A 108 6.54 3.11 6.08
N GLY A 109 7.03 2.90 7.31
CA GLY A 109 7.19 3.95 8.33
C GLY A 109 5.92 4.26 9.13
N GLY A 110 4.76 3.70 8.76
CA GLY A 110 3.48 3.85 9.46
C GLY A 110 3.20 2.74 10.47
N ILE A 111 3.58 1.52 10.15
CA ILE A 111 3.26 0.30 10.88
C ILE A 111 4.44 -0.18 11.73
N GLY A 112 4.19 -0.48 13.00
CA GLY A 112 5.15 -1.06 13.94
C GLY A 112 5.07 -2.59 13.98
N ASP A 113 3.86 -3.15 14.02
CA ASP A 113 3.63 -4.59 14.08
C ASP A 113 3.06 -5.14 12.75
N TRP A 114 3.95 -5.37 11.79
CA TRP A 114 3.62 -5.96 10.50
C TRP A 114 3.07 -7.39 10.63
N ASP A 115 3.51 -8.16 11.60
CA ASP A 115 3.06 -9.54 11.82
C ASP A 115 1.57 -9.56 12.21
N GLN A 116 1.17 -8.67 13.12
CA GLN A 116 -0.24 -8.50 13.49
C GLN A 116 -1.09 -8.03 12.31
N LEU A 117 -0.66 -6.98 11.60
CA LEU A 117 -1.38 -6.45 10.43
C LEU A 117 -1.63 -7.53 9.38
N LEU A 118 -0.59 -8.28 9.02
CA LEU A 118 -0.68 -9.30 7.97
C LEU A 118 -1.56 -10.49 8.40
N LYS A 119 -1.51 -10.88 9.68
CA LYS A 119 -2.42 -11.90 10.23
C LYS A 119 -3.87 -11.45 10.22
N GLN A 120 -4.13 -10.19 10.57
CA GLN A 120 -5.48 -9.63 10.48
C GLN A 120 -5.98 -9.60 9.04
N ALA A 121 -5.16 -9.12 8.11
CA ALA A 121 -5.50 -9.13 6.69
C ALA A 121 -5.80 -10.54 6.18
N TYR A 122 -4.98 -11.54 6.57
CA TYR A 122 -5.22 -12.94 6.21
C TYR A 122 -6.55 -13.46 6.75
N ASN A 123 -6.87 -13.18 8.01
CA ASN A 123 -8.08 -13.67 8.66
C ASN A 123 -9.35 -13.04 8.09
N HIS A 124 -9.30 -11.76 7.70
CA HIS A 124 -10.44 -11.03 7.14
C HIS A 124 -10.55 -11.11 5.62
N LEU A 125 -9.65 -11.83 4.96
CA LEU A 125 -9.73 -12.09 3.53
C LEU A 125 -10.48 -13.39 3.27
N LYS A 126 -11.39 -13.42 2.31
CA LYS A 126 -12.06 -14.66 1.88
C LYS A 126 -11.06 -15.66 1.31
N PRO A 127 -11.30 -16.98 1.40
CA PRO A 127 -10.53 -17.95 0.67
C PRO A 127 -10.52 -17.65 -0.85
N GLY A 128 -9.33 -17.58 -1.44
CA GLY A 128 -9.15 -17.16 -2.84
C GLY A 128 -9.17 -15.64 -3.05
N GLY A 129 -9.35 -14.83 -1.99
CA GLY A 129 -9.21 -13.38 -2.03
C GLY A 129 -7.75 -12.93 -2.18
N TRP A 130 -7.55 -11.70 -2.55
CA TRP A 130 -6.24 -11.13 -2.85
C TRP A 130 -5.88 -10.00 -1.90
N ILE A 131 -4.58 -9.86 -1.62
CA ILE A 131 -4.02 -8.67 -1.00
C ILE A 131 -2.96 -8.07 -1.91
N GLU A 132 -2.89 -6.75 -1.98
CA GLU A 132 -1.87 -6.03 -2.74
C GLU A 132 -1.25 -4.92 -1.90
N PHE A 133 0.07 -4.92 -1.85
CA PHE A 133 0.86 -3.83 -1.27
C PHE A 133 1.59 -3.08 -2.36
N GLN A 134 1.48 -1.76 -2.35
CA GLN A 134 2.21 -0.86 -3.23
C GLN A 134 3.18 -0.01 -2.40
N GLU A 135 4.47 -0.39 -2.39
CA GLU A 135 5.44 0.16 -1.46
C GLU A 135 6.69 0.72 -2.13
N PHE A 136 7.26 1.71 -1.48
CA PHE A 136 8.56 2.25 -1.87
C PHE A 136 9.70 1.54 -1.14
N GLU A 137 10.81 1.35 -1.84
CA GLU A 137 12.08 0.97 -1.22
C GLU A 137 12.97 2.21 -1.11
N ILE A 138 13.43 2.52 0.11
CA ILE A 138 14.37 3.62 0.31
C ILE A 138 15.75 3.19 -0.15
N GLY A 139 16.16 3.66 -1.30
CA GLY A 139 17.48 3.36 -1.82
C GLY A 139 17.72 3.91 -3.21
N VAL A 140 18.96 4.26 -3.48
CA VAL A 140 19.38 4.71 -4.81
C VAL A 140 20.09 3.57 -5.52
N ARG A 141 19.61 3.20 -6.68
CA ARG A 141 20.21 2.16 -7.52
C ARG A 141 20.37 2.68 -8.94
N SER A 142 21.36 2.18 -9.66
CA SER A 142 21.51 2.39 -11.10
C SER A 142 21.92 1.07 -11.73
N ASP A 143 21.46 0.82 -12.95
CA ASP A 143 21.73 -0.43 -13.67
C ASP A 143 23.23 -0.58 -14.02
N ASP A 144 23.92 0.53 -14.24
CA ASP A 144 25.34 0.58 -14.57
C ASP A 144 26.28 0.68 -13.34
N GLY A 145 25.71 0.68 -12.12
CA GLY A 145 26.46 0.80 -10.88
C GLY A 145 26.97 2.20 -10.55
N THR A 146 26.58 3.25 -11.31
CA THR A 146 27.04 4.65 -11.07
C THR A 146 26.59 5.21 -9.72
N HIS A 147 25.49 4.68 -9.10
CA HIS A 147 25.07 5.05 -7.74
C HIS A 147 26.20 4.92 -6.72
N ARG A 148 27.17 4.00 -6.93
CA ARG A 148 28.34 3.81 -6.04
C ARG A 148 29.27 5.02 -6.01
N LYS A 149 29.15 5.93 -7.00
CA LYS A 149 29.91 7.20 -7.04
C LYS A 149 29.31 8.28 -6.14
N ALA A 150 28.15 8.02 -5.53
CA ALA A 150 27.46 8.94 -4.62
C ALA A 150 27.40 8.34 -3.17
N PRO A 151 28.56 8.14 -2.50
CA PRO A 151 28.61 7.45 -1.20
C PRO A 151 27.81 8.16 -0.10
N LEU A 152 27.76 9.49 -0.13
CA LEU A 152 26.99 10.27 0.86
C LEU A 152 25.47 10.01 0.72
N LEU A 153 24.98 9.86 -0.50
CA LEU A 153 23.58 9.57 -0.76
C LEU A 153 23.21 8.15 -0.29
N MET A 154 24.10 7.19 -0.54
CA MET A 154 23.95 5.82 -0.08
C MET A 154 23.98 5.74 1.48
N ASP A 155 24.87 6.49 2.10
CA ASP A 155 24.98 6.58 3.56
C ASP A 155 23.73 7.23 4.17
N LEU A 156 23.19 8.27 3.56
CA LEU A 156 21.94 8.90 3.98
C LEU A 156 20.76 7.91 3.93
N ALA A 157 20.57 7.20 2.81
CA ALA A 157 19.51 6.21 2.68
C ALA A 157 19.62 5.11 3.74
N LYS A 158 20.85 4.61 3.97
CA LYS A 158 21.12 3.62 5.03
C LYS A 158 20.79 4.16 6.42
N LYS A 159 21.20 5.38 6.74
CA LYS A 159 20.91 6.00 8.04
C LYS A 159 19.42 6.23 8.28
N LEU A 160 18.67 6.60 7.26
CA LEU A 160 17.22 6.73 7.33
C LEU A 160 16.55 5.39 7.63
N ASP A 161 16.94 4.33 6.92
CA ASP A 161 16.43 2.98 7.16
C ASP A 161 16.80 2.47 8.57
N ASP A 162 18.06 2.63 8.99
CA ASP A 162 18.52 2.24 10.33
C ASP A 162 17.79 3.02 11.44
N ALA A 163 17.57 4.32 11.27
CA ALA A 163 16.82 5.14 12.22
C ALA A 163 15.35 4.72 12.31
N SER A 164 14.71 4.42 11.17
CA SER A 164 13.32 3.95 11.12
C SER A 164 13.14 2.61 11.86
N LYS A 165 14.11 1.70 11.74
CA LYS A 165 14.13 0.43 12.48
C LYS A 165 14.27 0.65 13.97
N GLN A 166 15.16 1.58 14.40
CA GLN A 166 15.33 1.92 15.82
C GLN A 166 14.08 2.58 16.40
N PHE A 167 13.36 3.36 15.60
CA PHE A 167 12.08 3.97 15.98
C PHE A 167 10.95 2.93 16.08
N GLY A 168 11.14 1.72 15.56
CA GLY A 168 10.16 0.63 15.57
C GLY A 168 9.15 0.68 14.41
N LYS A 169 9.26 1.66 13.51
CA LYS A 169 8.39 1.79 12.31
C LYS A 169 9.25 1.81 11.06
N ARG A 170 9.60 0.62 10.60
CA ARG A 170 10.51 0.40 9.47
C ARG A 170 9.95 1.02 8.18
N MET A 171 10.76 1.81 7.48
CA MET A 171 10.37 2.47 6.23
C MET A 171 10.61 1.58 4.99
N SER A 172 11.78 0.92 4.89
CA SER A 172 12.09 0.04 3.76
C SER A 172 11.56 -1.36 4.04
N ILE A 173 10.35 -1.63 3.57
CA ILE A 173 9.64 -2.89 3.82
C ILE A 173 9.38 -3.70 2.55
N ALA A 174 9.39 -3.07 1.38
CA ALA A 174 9.00 -3.68 0.12
C ALA A 174 9.71 -5.02 -0.13
N SER A 175 11.03 -5.05 0.03
CA SER A 175 11.84 -6.27 -0.14
C SER A 175 11.63 -7.37 0.92
N SER A 176 10.85 -7.09 1.97
CA SER A 176 10.55 -8.06 3.04
C SER A 176 9.12 -8.60 2.98
N LEU A 177 8.24 -7.92 2.25
CA LEU A 177 6.80 -8.22 2.24
C LEU A 177 6.49 -9.65 1.79
N SER A 178 7.10 -10.12 0.70
CA SER A 178 6.85 -11.47 0.18
C SER A 178 7.15 -12.55 1.24
N GLY A 179 8.30 -12.46 1.89
CA GLY A 179 8.67 -13.42 2.93
C GLY A 179 7.75 -13.37 4.16
N TRP A 180 7.28 -12.17 4.55
CA TRP A 180 6.33 -12.03 5.65
C TRP A 180 4.95 -12.61 5.30
N LEU A 181 4.49 -12.36 4.10
CA LEU A 181 3.20 -12.85 3.59
C LEU A 181 3.20 -14.38 3.44
N GLU A 182 4.29 -14.96 2.91
CA GLU A 182 4.48 -16.43 2.91
C GLU A 182 4.41 -17.01 4.33
N GLY A 183 5.06 -16.34 5.28
CA GLY A 183 5.07 -16.75 6.69
C GLY A 183 3.69 -16.79 7.34
N VAL A 184 2.76 -15.94 6.89
CA VAL A 184 1.37 -15.89 7.36
C VAL A 184 0.49 -16.94 6.66
N GLY A 185 0.87 -17.40 5.46
CA GLY A 185 0.16 -18.45 4.72
C GLY A 185 -0.40 -18.02 3.36
N PHE A 186 -0.07 -16.83 2.89
CA PHE A 186 -0.42 -16.40 1.53
C PHE A 186 0.35 -17.21 0.48
N THR A 187 -0.27 -17.40 -0.68
CA THR A 187 0.26 -18.17 -1.82
C THR A 187 0.19 -17.36 -3.11
N ASN A 188 0.75 -17.88 -4.20
CA ASN A 188 0.73 -17.23 -5.52
C ASN A 188 1.30 -15.80 -5.49
N ILE A 189 2.43 -15.64 -4.81
CA ILE A 189 3.07 -14.33 -4.64
C ILE A 189 3.67 -13.85 -5.96
N THR A 190 3.36 -12.64 -6.36
CA THR A 190 3.94 -11.97 -7.51
C THR A 190 4.49 -10.62 -7.09
N GLU A 191 5.67 -10.27 -7.57
CA GLU A 191 6.33 -9.00 -7.30
C GLU A 191 6.63 -8.29 -8.62
N ASP A 192 6.11 -7.09 -8.78
CA ASP A 192 6.43 -6.19 -9.89
C ASP A 192 7.30 -5.05 -9.38
N ILE A 193 8.50 -4.90 -9.90
CA ILE A 193 9.44 -3.85 -9.51
C ILE A 193 9.49 -2.77 -10.58
N TYR A 194 9.13 -1.56 -10.20
CA TYR A 194 9.16 -0.38 -11.06
C TYR A 194 10.31 0.52 -10.67
N LYS A 195 11.09 0.95 -11.66
CA LYS A 195 12.20 1.90 -11.46
C LYS A 195 11.70 3.31 -11.70
N VAL A 196 11.77 4.13 -10.68
CA VAL A 196 11.45 5.56 -10.80
C VAL A 196 12.73 6.32 -11.07
N GLY A 197 12.82 6.97 -12.24
CA GLY A 197 13.96 7.77 -12.62
C GLY A 197 14.14 8.97 -11.70
N THR A 198 15.34 9.13 -11.12
CA THR A 198 15.69 10.25 -10.24
C THR A 198 16.13 11.47 -11.04
N SER A 199 15.23 12.09 -11.78
CA SER A 199 15.43 13.48 -12.19
C SER A 199 14.88 14.41 -11.13
N LEU A 200 15.67 14.74 -10.12
CA LEU A 200 15.49 15.79 -9.12
C LEU A 200 14.63 15.53 -7.87
N LEU A 201 13.76 14.54 -7.73
CA LEU A 201 12.85 14.49 -6.56
C LEU A 201 12.58 13.11 -5.92
N THR A 202 13.02 11.99 -6.47
CA THR A 202 12.72 10.69 -5.88
C THR A 202 13.91 9.74 -5.79
N LEU A 203 14.22 9.35 -4.56
CA LEU A 203 15.28 8.39 -4.19
C LEU A 203 14.74 6.94 -4.12
N PHE A 204 13.69 6.58 -4.86
CA PHE A 204 12.94 5.38 -4.56
C PHE A 204 12.86 4.40 -5.74
N CYS A 205 13.06 3.13 -5.44
CA CYS A 205 12.57 2.02 -6.24
C CYS A 205 11.21 1.63 -5.68
N TRP A 206 10.24 1.35 -6.51
CA TRP A 206 8.90 1.01 -6.12
C TRP A 206 8.58 -0.45 -6.43
N GLN A 207 7.84 -1.11 -5.55
CA GLN A 207 7.46 -2.51 -5.67
C GLN A 207 5.97 -2.70 -5.41
N VAL A 208 5.31 -3.42 -6.29
CA VAL A 208 3.98 -3.97 -6.06
C VAL A 208 4.11 -5.44 -5.72
N THR A 209 3.57 -5.86 -4.61
CA THR A 209 3.48 -7.26 -4.22
C THR A 209 2.01 -7.62 -4.09
N HIS A 210 1.53 -8.58 -4.88
CA HIS A 210 0.16 -9.06 -4.80
C HIS A 210 0.11 -10.58 -4.61
N LEU A 211 -0.86 -11.06 -3.84
CA LEU A 211 -0.91 -12.43 -3.36
C LEU A 211 -2.32 -12.91 -3.13
N GLN A 212 -2.50 -14.22 -3.18
CA GLN A 212 -3.77 -14.88 -2.95
C GLN A 212 -3.76 -15.64 -1.61
N ARG A 213 -4.85 -15.52 -0.88
CA ARG A 213 -5.13 -16.32 0.30
C ARG A 213 -5.47 -17.77 -0.06
#